data_96ee41a34ca6423a0e8d1a30eb2f62b6
#
_entry.id   96ee41a34ca6423a0e8d1a30eb2f62b6
#
_cell.length_a   1.000
_cell.length_b   1.000
_cell.length_c   1.000
_cell.angle_alpha   90.00
_cell.angle_beta   90.00
_cell.angle_gamma   90.00
#
_symmetry.space_group_name_H-M   'P 1'
#
loop_
_entity.id
_entity.type
_entity.pdbx_description
1 polymer ?
#
loop_
_entity_poly.entity_id
_entity_poly.type
_entity_poly.pdbx_seq_one_letter_code
_entity_poly.pdbx_strand_id
1 'polypeptide(L)'
;LRLCPPFVVVARLDDNSGATLRKMMSLLETGIPIKILALRSSLREVYSAVAGTGVLATLSVEMLASAMRGVHFVQTCACVPEFQRRFFTAIVAPRPPLISLVSAREGEEPEAFARRASVALRSRAIPICTYDPDRTKSFVDCFDLSSNPSPNEIWTVEALAGPDLLGHPLELEEAFTFAHFAASDPEFASEFSEPPESAEDLVPMAEYLELSRHQRAGKLPFVWCVSDEGSVVRKVVSQSVALQCAERRHLWCTLREIAGVDNPHVEAARAELRKQLTAQHEKSLEKLRTEMEEQLARREKAAVTTAIRNVVARLAGIEDRSTGDT
;
A
#
# COMPACT_ATOMS: atom_id res chain seq x y z
N LEU A 1 12.53 -33.13 29.12
CA LEU A 1 11.41 -32.75 28.26
C LEU A 1 10.22 -32.43 29.17
N ARG A 2 9.94 -31.15 29.45
CA ARG A 2 8.69 -30.72 30.07
C ARG A 2 7.60 -30.76 28.99
N LEU A 3 6.75 -31.77 29.03
CA LEU A 3 5.52 -31.84 28.23
C LEU A 3 4.50 -30.87 28.84
N CYS A 4 4.68 -29.59 28.64
CA CYS A 4 3.67 -28.61 28.97
C CYS A 4 2.84 -28.38 27.71
N PRO A 5 1.54 -28.69 27.69
CA PRO A 5 0.69 -28.42 26.54
C PRO A 5 0.66 -26.91 26.31
N PRO A 6 0.57 -26.46 25.03
CA PRO A 6 0.46 -25.03 24.73
C PRO A 6 -0.87 -24.49 25.29
N PHE A 7 -0.79 -23.37 26.01
CA PHE A 7 -1.98 -22.66 26.49
C PHE A 7 -2.43 -21.66 25.40
N VAL A 8 -3.72 -21.63 25.11
CA VAL A 8 -4.32 -20.61 24.27
C VAL A 8 -5.04 -19.61 25.15
N VAL A 9 -4.62 -18.36 25.09
CA VAL A 9 -5.29 -17.23 25.74
C VAL A 9 -6.05 -16.45 24.69
N VAL A 10 -7.36 -16.31 24.89
CA VAL A 10 -8.21 -15.48 24.04
C VAL A 10 -8.45 -14.16 24.77
N ALA A 11 -8.11 -13.05 24.11
CA ALA A 11 -8.29 -11.70 24.63
C ALA A 11 -9.10 -10.86 23.64
N ARG A 12 -9.98 -9.97 24.12
CA ARG A 12 -10.66 -8.97 23.31
C ARG A 12 -9.87 -7.67 23.37
N LEU A 13 -9.68 -7.05 22.19
CA LEU A 13 -8.97 -5.77 22.04
C LEU A 13 -9.91 -4.62 21.67
N ASP A 14 -11.21 -4.78 21.90
CA ASP A 14 -12.21 -3.78 21.51
C ASP A 14 -12.04 -2.46 22.27
N ASP A 15 -11.48 -2.52 23.49
CA ASP A 15 -11.32 -1.34 24.33
C ASP A 15 -10.04 -0.55 24.05
N ASN A 16 -9.11 -1.09 23.22
CA ASN A 16 -7.75 -0.57 23.06
C ASN A 16 -7.10 -0.17 24.41
N SER A 17 -7.53 -0.84 25.50
CA SER A 17 -7.03 -0.51 26.83
C SER A 17 -5.56 -0.89 26.86
N GLY A 18 -4.70 0.10 27.04
CA GLY A 18 -3.26 -0.13 27.24
C GLY A 18 -2.98 -1.12 28.37
N ALA A 19 -3.97 -1.40 29.22
CA ALA A 19 -3.91 -2.42 30.28
C ALA A 19 -3.97 -3.85 29.71
N THR A 20 -4.91 -4.14 28.79
CA THR A 20 -5.02 -5.45 28.14
C THR A 20 -3.76 -5.73 27.31
N LEU A 21 -3.30 -4.75 26.56
CA LEU A 21 -2.10 -4.88 25.75
C LEU A 21 -0.85 -5.12 26.60
N ARG A 22 -0.66 -4.39 27.71
CA ARG A 22 0.45 -4.64 28.65
C ARG A 22 0.42 -6.04 29.23
N LYS A 23 -0.76 -6.55 29.62
CA LYS A 23 -0.91 -7.93 30.12
C LYS A 23 -0.53 -8.96 29.07
N MET A 24 -0.94 -8.77 27.82
CA MET A 24 -0.57 -9.66 26.71
C MET A 24 0.94 -9.66 26.49
N MET A 25 1.58 -8.48 26.45
CA MET A 25 3.03 -8.37 26.29
C MET A 25 3.77 -9.04 27.44
N SER A 26 3.36 -8.81 28.71
CA SER A 26 3.93 -9.52 29.87
C SER A 26 3.82 -11.04 29.76
N LEU A 27 2.72 -11.56 29.25
CA LEU A 27 2.56 -13.01 29.05
C LEU A 27 3.52 -13.55 28.01
N LEU A 28 3.72 -12.81 26.89
CA LEU A 28 4.65 -13.19 25.83
C LEU A 28 6.11 -13.20 26.29
N GLU A 29 6.46 -12.36 27.27
CA GLU A 29 7.81 -12.27 27.86
C GLU A 29 8.13 -13.42 28.82
N THR A 30 7.14 -14.16 29.31
CA THR A 30 7.35 -15.22 30.31
C THR A 30 8.13 -16.42 29.80
N GLY A 31 8.28 -16.60 28.49
CA GLY A 31 8.90 -17.78 27.86
C GLY A 31 8.08 -19.07 28.01
N ILE A 32 6.84 -18.99 28.52
CA ILE A 32 5.90 -20.11 28.60
C ILE A 32 5.36 -20.40 27.17
N PRO A 33 5.06 -21.65 26.82
CA PRO A 33 4.49 -21.99 25.50
C PRO A 33 3.03 -21.55 25.40
N ILE A 34 2.82 -20.24 25.41
CA ILE A 34 1.52 -19.59 25.34
C ILE A 34 1.23 -19.12 23.93
N LYS A 35 -0.02 -19.19 23.53
CA LYS A 35 -0.52 -18.70 22.25
C LYS A 35 -1.61 -17.68 22.53
N ILE A 36 -1.45 -16.45 22.06
CA ILE A 36 -2.40 -15.37 22.30
C ILE A 36 -3.22 -15.12 21.05
N LEU A 37 -4.54 -15.24 21.20
CA LEU A 37 -5.53 -14.91 20.20
C LEU A 37 -6.23 -13.62 20.63
N ALA A 38 -5.91 -12.53 19.95
CA ALA A 38 -6.46 -11.21 20.19
C ALA A 38 -7.60 -10.93 19.20
N LEU A 39 -8.83 -10.85 19.69
CA LEU A 39 -10.03 -10.62 18.88
C LEU A 39 -10.39 -9.14 18.87
N ARG A 40 -10.70 -8.63 17.68
CA ARG A 40 -11.17 -7.27 17.43
C ARG A 40 -12.54 -7.31 16.76
N SER A 41 -13.59 -7.02 17.49
CA SER A 41 -14.95 -6.88 16.95
C SER A 41 -15.26 -5.44 16.54
N SER A 42 -14.65 -4.46 17.20
CA SER A 42 -14.66 -3.04 16.82
C SER A 42 -13.30 -2.61 16.28
N LEU A 43 -13.32 -1.79 15.23
CA LEU A 43 -12.14 -1.09 14.69
C LEU A 43 -12.16 0.40 15.02
N ARG A 44 -13.13 0.82 15.83
CA ARG A 44 -13.16 2.17 16.40
C ARG A 44 -12.10 2.26 17.50
N GLU A 45 -11.12 3.11 17.26
CA GLU A 45 -10.13 3.40 18.29
C GLU A 45 -10.59 4.57 19.15
N VAL A 46 -10.64 4.37 20.45
CA VAL A 46 -10.88 5.46 21.40
C VAL A 46 -9.55 6.16 21.63
N TYR A 47 -9.39 7.27 20.96
CA TYR A 47 -8.18 8.07 21.10
C TYR A 47 -8.29 9.02 22.29
N SER A 48 -7.32 8.97 23.18
CA SER A 48 -7.07 10.08 24.08
C SER A 48 -6.38 11.17 23.26
N ALA A 49 -7.13 12.17 22.83
CA ALA A 49 -6.52 13.35 22.22
C ALA A 49 -5.56 13.95 23.22
N VAL A 50 -4.28 14.05 22.88
CA VAL A 50 -3.33 14.82 23.68
C VAL A 50 -3.77 16.26 23.57
N ALA A 51 -4.24 16.82 24.67
CA ALA A 51 -4.88 18.13 24.71
C ALA A 51 -4.08 19.19 23.94
N GLY A 52 -4.70 19.74 22.92
CA GLY A 52 -4.16 20.88 22.15
C GLY A 52 -3.17 20.55 21.03
N THR A 53 -2.72 19.29 20.84
CA THR A 53 -1.72 18.95 19.81
C THR A 53 -2.31 18.43 18.49
N GLY A 54 -3.55 17.94 18.50
CA GLY A 54 -4.15 17.24 17.34
C GLY A 54 -3.42 15.94 16.97
N VAL A 55 -2.61 15.41 17.87
CA VAL A 55 -1.89 14.15 17.74
C VAL A 55 -2.59 13.09 18.59
N LEU A 56 -2.79 11.93 18.02
CA LEU A 56 -3.37 10.78 18.71
C LEU A 56 -2.25 9.95 19.34
N ALA A 57 -2.37 9.65 20.63
CA ALA A 57 -1.49 8.68 21.26
C ALA A 57 -2.03 7.28 20.98
N THR A 58 -1.53 6.64 19.92
CA THR A 58 -1.93 5.28 19.56
C THR A 58 -0.85 4.27 19.90
N LEU A 59 -1.27 3.12 20.37
CA LEU A 59 -0.39 1.99 20.62
C LEU A 59 -0.69 0.92 19.56
N SER A 60 0.15 0.84 18.53
CA SER A 60 -0.01 -0.17 17.48
C SER A 60 0.46 -1.53 17.99
N VAL A 61 -0.43 -2.52 17.94
CA VAL A 61 -0.11 -3.92 18.29
C VAL A 61 0.93 -4.49 17.32
N GLU A 62 0.85 -4.10 16.06
CA GLU A 62 1.75 -4.50 14.99
C GLU A 62 3.18 -4.06 15.28
N MET A 63 3.33 -2.78 15.66
CA MET A 63 4.63 -2.22 15.99
C MET A 63 5.23 -2.78 17.27
N LEU A 64 4.41 -2.97 18.30
CA LEU A 64 4.84 -3.59 19.54
C LEU A 64 5.28 -5.04 19.35
N ALA A 65 4.51 -5.82 18.59
CA ALA A 65 4.85 -7.21 18.29
C ALA A 65 6.16 -7.31 17.51
N SER A 66 6.39 -6.42 16.54
CA SER A 66 7.63 -6.40 15.76
C SER A 66 8.87 -5.98 16.56
N ALA A 67 8.69 -5.20 17.63
CA ALA A 67 9.75 -4.87 18.58
C ALA A 67 10.16 -6.06 19.47
N MET A 68 9.29 -7.04 19.61
CA MET A 68 9.53 -8.26 20.42
C MET A 68 10.12 -9.37 19.53
N ARG A 69 11.43 -9.45 19.42
CA ARG A 69 12.15 -10.46 18.59
C ARG A 69 11.82 -11.92 18.92
N GLY A 70 11.19 -12.18 20.06
CA GLY A 70 10.79 -13.52 20.52
C GLY A 70 9.38 -13.93 20.13
N VAL A 71 8.62 -13.08 19.43
CA VAL A 71 7.20 -13.25 19.13
C VAL A 71 6.98 -13.46 17.64
N HIS A 72 6.14 -14.42 17.30
CA HIS A 72 5.59 -14.56 15.95
C HIS A 72 4.26 -13.79 15.91
N PHE A 73 4.12 -12.80 15.02
CA PHE A 73 2.93 -11.98 14.93
C PHE A 73 2.17 -12.23 13.63
N VAL A 74 0.86 -12.38 13.73
CA VAL A 74 -0.03 -12.46 12.56
C VAL A 74 -1.26 -11.61 12.80
N GLN A 75 -1.51 -10.65 11.92
CA GLN A 75 -2.78 -9.92 11.83
C GLN A 75 -3.50 -10.34 10.58
N THR A 76 -4.75 -10.81 10.71
CA THR A 76 -5.52 -11.36 9.59
C THR A 76 -7.02 -11.31 9.85
N CYS A 77 -7.81 -11.65 8.86
CA CYS A 77 -9.25 -11.85 8.99
C CYS A 77 -9.73 -13.05 8.16
N ALA A 78 -10.89 -13.58 8.47
CA ALA A 78 -11.44 -14.77 7.81
C ALA A 78 -11.75 -14.56 6.32
N CYS A 79 -11.89 -13.30 5.85
CA CYS A 79 -12.12 -12.98 4.45
C CYS A 79 -10.86 -13.05 3.56
N VAL A 80 -9.67 -13.23 4.16
CA VAL A 80 -8.42 -13.37 3.40
C VAL A 80 -8.28 -14.80 2.89
N PRO A 81 -8.05 -15.04 1.59
CA PRO A 81 -7.94 -16.40 1.04
C PRO A 81 -6.93 -17.29 1.75
N GLU A 82 -5.85 -16.71 2.27
CA GLU A 82 -4.77 -17.42 2.94
C GLU A 82 -4.92 -17.49 4.47
N PHE A 83 -6.09 -17.11 4.99
CA PHE A 83 -6.38 -17.06 6.43
C PHE A 83 -5.98 -18.35 7.14
N GLN A 84 -6.46 -19.50 6.69
CA GLN A 84 -6.19 -20.79 7.32
C GLN A 84 -4.68 -21.08 7.37
N ARG A 85 -3.98 -20.89 6.25
CA ARG A 85 -2.53 -21.12 6.19
C ARG A 85 -1.78 -20.24 7.18
N ARG A 86 -2.08 -18.94 7.23
CA ARG A 86 -1.43 -17.98 8.14
C ARG A 86 -1.73 -18.32 9.60
N PHE A 87 -2.99 -18.61 9.91
CA PHE A 87 -3.42 -18.98 11.26
C PHE A 87 -2.74 -20.25 11.76
N PHE A 88 -2.77 -21.33 10.97
CA PHE A 88 -2.14 -22.59 11.38
C PHE A 88 -0.61 -22.49 11.45
N THR A 89 0.03 -21.77 10.53
CA THR A 89 1.47 -21.52 10.64
C THR A 89 1.83 -20.83 11.95
N ALA A 90 1.07 -19.81 12.35
CA ALA A 90 1.28 -19.15 13.64
C ALA A 90 1.03 -20.07 14.84
N ILE A 91 -0.03 -20.88 14.81
CA ILE A 91 -0.36 -21.80 15.91
C ILE A 91 0.74 -22.85 16.13
N VAL A 92 1.36 -23.33 15.08
CA VAL A 92 2.43 -24.35 15.19
C VAL A 92 3.84 -23.75 15.33
N ALA A 93 3.97 -22.42 15.21
CA ALA A 93 5.25 -21.74 15.33
C ALA A 93 5.96 -22.10 16.66
N PRO A 94 7.30 -22.27 16.64
CA PRO A 94 8.06 -22.58 17.86
C PRO A 94 8.08 -21.43 18.85
N ARG A 95 7.97 -20.19 18.36
CA ARG A 95 7.86 -18.98 19.17
C ARG A 95 6.43 -18.75 19.65
N PRO A 96 6.22 -18.10 20.79
CA PRO A 96 4.88 -17.71 21.22
C PRO A 96 4.23 -16.77 20.19
N PRO A 97 3.10 -17.16 19.58
CA PRO A 97 2.43 -16.30 18.63
C PRO A 97 1.48 -15.31 19.30
N LEU A 98 1.42 -14.12 18.74
CA LEU A 98 0.34 -13.16 18.92
C LEU A 98 -0.46 -13.10 17.62
N ILE A 99 -1.70 -13.56 17.66
CA ILE A 99 -2.58 -13.60 16.50
C ILE A 99 -3.70 -12.58 16.69
N SER A 100 -3.70 -11.52 15.92
CA SER A 100 -4.74 -10.47 15.91
C SER A 100 -5.76 -10.80 14.82
N LEU A 101 -7.02 -11.00 15.21
CA LEU A 101 -8.10 -11.36 14.31
C LEU A 101 -9.24 -10.36 14.37
N VAL A 102 -9.72 -9.95 13.18
CA VAL A 102 -11.04 -9.32 13.09
C VAL A 102 -12.09 -10.39 13.34
N SER A 103 -12.95 -10.16 14.30
CA SER A 103 -14.03 -11.06 14.69
C SER A 103 -15.39 -10.44 14.46
N ALA A 104 -16.41 -11.28 14.33
CA ALA A 104 -17.78 -10.83 14.32
C ALA A 104 -18.15 -10.13 15.64
N ARG A 105 -19.09 -9.20 15.57
CA ARG A 105 -19.77 -8.62 16.71
C ARG A 105 -20.81 -9.62 17.24
N GLU A 106 -21.24 -9.40 18.45
CA GLU A 106 -22.35 -10.19 19.00
C GLU A 106 -23.62 -9.99 18.19
N GLY A 107 -24.19 -11.08 17.69
CA GLY A 107 -25.38 -11.04 16.85
C GLY A 107 -25.16 -10.58 15.40
N GLU A 108 -23.92 -10.36 14.97
CA GLU A 108 -23.62 -10.00 13.58
C GLU A 108 -23.77 -11.22 12.66
N GLU A 109 -24.57 -11.09 11.61
CA GLU A 109 -24.76 -12.13 10.60
C GLU A 109 -23.47 -12.37 9.78
N PRO A 110 -23.20 -13.62 9.35
CA PRO A 110 -21.95 -13.96 8.65
C PRO A 110 -21.68 -13.11 7.41
N GLU A 111 -22.71 -12.78 6.63
CA GLU A 111 -22.60 -11.96 5.42
C GLU A 111 -22.27 -10.49 5.76
N ALA A 112 -22.87 -9.97 6.83
CA ALA A 112 -22.58 -8.61 7.31
C ALA A 112 -21.12 -8.53 7.81
N PHE A 113 -20.69 -9.51 8.59
CA PHE A 113 -19.28 -9.62 8.99
C PHE A 113 -18.33 -9.70 7.81
N ALA A 114 -18.63 -10.56 6.80
CA ALA A 114 -17.78 -10.71 5.62
C ALA A 114 -17.67 -9.39 4.84
N ARG A 115 -18.78 -8.66 4.66
CA ARG A 115 -18.77 -7.32 4.03
C ARG A 115 -17.92 -6.35 4.84
N ARG A 116 -18.16 -6.23 6.14
CA ARG A 116 -17.42 -5.34 7.04
C ARG A 116 -15.92 -5.64 7.03
N ALA A 117 -15.53 -6.90 7.13
CA ALA A 117 -14.15 -7.33 7.11
C ALA A 117 -13.48 -7.04 5.74
N SER A 118 -14.20 -7.23 4.64
CA SER A 118 -13.72 -6.90 3.30
C SER A 118 -13.48 -5.39 3.13
N VAL A 119 -14.43 -4.57 3.58
CA VAL A 119 -14.30 -3.10 3.55
C VAL A 119 -13.12 -2.65 4.43
N ALA A 120 -12.99 -3.23 5.64
CA ALA A 120 -11.88 -2.92 6.55
C ALA A 120 -10.50 -3.23 5.93
N LEU A 121 -10.39 -4.33 5.20
CA LEU A 121 -9.15 -4.70 4.52
C LEU A 121 -8.80 -3.70 3.39
N ARG A 122 -9.76 -3.39 2.52
CA ARG A 122 -9.56 -2.50 1.37
C ARG A 122 -9.25 -1.07 1.78
N SER A 123 -9.88 -0.59 2.85
CA SER A 123 -9.72 0.77 3.39
C SER A 123 -8.50 0.96 4.29
N ARG A 124 -7.65 -0.04 4.47
CA ARG A 124 -6.54 -0.03 5.43
C ARG A 124 -6.97 0.11 6.90
N ALA A 125 -8.24 -0.11 7.21
CA ALA A 125 -8.70 -0.12 8.60
C ALA A 125 -7.99 -1.21 9.41
N ILE A 126 -7.67 -2.33 8.76
CA ILE A 126 -6.83 -3.40 9.30
C ILE A 126 -5.89 -3.95 8.22
N PRO A 127 -4.60 -3.60 8.24
CA PRO A 127 -3.63 -4.18 7.32
C PRO A 127 -3.35 -5.63 7.69
N ILE A 128 -3.29 -6.51 6.70
CA ILE A 128 -2.82 -7.89 6.90
C ILE A 128 -1.30 -7.85 7.03
N CYS A 129 -0.80 -8.39 8.13
CA CYS A 129 0.62 -8.38 8.43
C CYS A 129 1.04 -9.69 9.09
N THR A 130 2.14 -10.25 8.65
CA THR A 130 2.83 -11.34 9.35
C THR A 130 4.25 -10.88 9.66
N TYR A 131 4.68 -11.07 10.90
CA TYR A 131 6.08 -10.92 11.32
C TYR A 131 6.56 -12.26 11.86
N ASP A 132 7.50 -12.87 11.16
CA ASP A 132 8.15 -14.13 11.52
C ASP A 132 9.65 -13.91 11.69
N PRO A 133 10.14 -13.79 12.93
CA PRO A 133 11.55 -13.53 13.21
C PRO A 133 12.49 -14.69 12.83
N ASP A 134 11.97 -15.88 12.57
CA ASP A 134 12.74 -17.06 12.18
C ASP A 134 12.80 -17.26 10.67
N ARG A 135 12.09 -16.46 9.88
CA ARG A 135 11.97 -16.62 8.43
C ARG A 135 13.30 -16.40 7.73
N THR A 136 14.04 -15.38 8.12
CA THR A 136 15.36 -15.04 7.51
C THR A 136 16.25 -14.31 8.51
N LYS A 137 17.51 -14.03 8.08
CA LYS A 137 18.44 -13.19 8.86
C LYS A 137 18.21 -11.69 8.66
N SER A 138 17.53 -11.30 7.59
CA SER A 138 17.19 -9.91 7.31
C SER A 138 15.89 -9.54 8.01
N PHE A 139 15.88 -8.44 8.76
CA PHE A 139 14.69 -7.96 9.46
C PHE A 139 13.54 -7.63 8.50
N VAL A 140 13.87 -7.05 7.34
CA VAL A 140 12.89 -6.69 6.30
C VAL A 140 12.13 -7.92 5.80
N ASP A 141 12.83 -9.01 5.54
CA ASP A 141 12.23 -10.24 4.99
C ASP A 141 11.42 -11.02 6.04
N CYS A 142 11.48 -10.62 7.31
CA CYS A 142 10.62 -11.19 8.36
C CYS A 142 9.16 -10.72 8.24
N PHE A 143 8.90 -9.66 7.46
CA PHE A 143 7.55 -9.14 7.26
C PHE A 143 6.92 -9.65 5.97
N ASP A 144 5.61 -9.88 6.01
CA ASP A 144 4.81 -10.23 4.84
C ASP A 144 3.51 -9.41 4.83
N LEU A 145 3.40 -8.54 3.84
CA LEU A 145 2.22 -7.69 3.58
C LEU A 145 1.49 -8.08 2.29
N SER A 146 1.90 -9.15 1.63
CA SER A 146 1.47 -9.52 0.27
C SER A 146 -0.03 -9.83 0.13
N SER A 147 -0.71 -10.18 1.22
CA SER A 147 -2.15 -10.47 1.21
C SER A 147 -3.05 -9.23 1.29
N ASN A 148 -2.47 -8.04 1.35
CA ASN A 148 -3.25 -6.81 1.26
C ASN A 148 -3.61 -6.50 -0.20
N PRO A 149 -4.79 -5.92 -0.48
CA PRO A 149 -5.08 -5.36 -1.79
C PRO A 149 -4.07 -4.26 -2.13
N SER A 150 -3.54 -4.27 -3.36
CA SER A 150 -2.57 -3.26 -3.84
C SER A 150 -1.47 -2.92 -2.81
N PRO A 151 -0.61 -3.88 -2.41
CA PRO A 151 0.34 -3.67 -1.31
C PRO A 151 1.38 -2.59 -1.60
N ASN A 152 1.59 -2.26 -2.87
CA ASN A 152 2.52 -1.22 -3.33
C ASN A 152 1.92 0.20 -3.27
N GLU A 153 0.61 0.32 -3.03
CA GLU A 153 -0.11 1.59 -3.01
C GLU A 153 -0.46 2.01 -1.57
N ILE A 154 -0.53 3.32 -1.34
CA ILE A 154 -0.99 3.86 -0.05
C ILE A 154 -2.45 3.49 0.18
N TRP A 155 -3.30 3.75 -0.81
CA TRP A 155 -4.71 3.41 -0.81
C TRP A 155 -5.04 2.48 -1.97
N THR A 156 -6.05 1.64 -1.80
CA THR A 156 -6.68 1.00 -2.94
C THR A 156 -7.51 2.03 -3.70
N VAL A 157 -7.62 1.89 -5.02
CA VAL A 157 -8.52 2.70 -5.83
C VAL A 157 -9.73 1.84 -6.20
N GLU A 158 -10.91 2.35 -5.98
CA GLU A 158 -12.16 1.64 -6.25
C GLU A 158 -13.08 2.46 -7.16
N ALA A 159 -13.70 1.76 -8.09
CA ALA A 159 -14.75 2.34 -8.90
C ALA A 159 -16.07 2.34 -8.13
N LEU A 160 -16.69 3.50 -8.01
CA LEU A 160 -18.04 3.68 -7.49
C LEU A 160 -18.95 4.00 -8.66
N ALA A 161 -20.02 3.22 -8.83
CA ALA A 161 -21.00 3.42 -9.88
C ALA A 161 -22.42 3.38 -9.29
N GLY A 162 -23.26 4.29 -9.71
CA GLY A 162 -24.65 4.37 -9.28
C GLY A 162 -25.32 5.67 -9.73
N PRO A 163 -26.60 5.86 -9.51
CA PRO A 163 -27.23 7.14 -9.76
C PRO A 163 -26.78 8.17 -8.71
N ASP A 164 -26.66 9.43 -9.12
CA ASP A 164 -26.59 10.55 -8.19
C ASP A 164 -27.96 10.85 -7.53
N LEU A 165 -28.04 11.86 -6.67
CA LEU A 165 -29.29 12.27 -6.03
C LEU A 165 -30.38 12.76 -7.01
N LEU A 166 -30.01 13.08 -8.25
CA LEU A 166 -30.90 13.50 -9.31
C LEU A 166 -31.27 12.35 -10.26
N GLY A 167 -30.73 11.15 -10.03
CA GLY A 167 -30.94 9.97 -10.87
C GLY A 167 -30.06 9.88 -12.10
N HIS A 168 -29.05 10.76 -12.25
CA HIS A 168 -28.09 10.65 -13.35
C HIS A 168 -27.03 9.58 -13.04
N PRO A 169 -26.61 8.79 -14.03
CA PRO A 169 -25.55 7.82 -13.82
C PRO A 169 -24.24 8.52 -13.48
N LEU A 170 -23.63 8.13 -12.38
CA LEU A 170 -22.35 8.61 -11.92
C LEU A 170 -21.38 7.42 -11.84
N GLU A 171 -20.22 7.55 -12.43
CA GLU A 171 -19.11 6.61 -12.32
C GLU A 171 -17.86 7.40 -11.98
N LEU A 172 -17.18 7.01 -10.90
CA LEU A 172 -15.97 7.68 -10.44
C LEU A 172 -15.01 6.67 -9.82
N GLU A 173 -13.74 6.98 -9.86
CA GLU A 173 -12.69 6.26 -9.15
C GLU A 173 -12.26 7.06 -7.92
N GLU A 174 -12.20 6.40 -6.77
CA GLU A 174 -11.81 7.06 -5.52
C GLU A 174 -10.78 6.23 -4.75
N ALA A 175 -9.86 6.92 -4.08
CA ALA A 175 -8.94 6.32 -3.14
C ALA A 175 -9.68 5.87 -1.88
N PHE A 176 -9.70 4.56 -1.63
CA PHE A 176 -10.52 3.92 -0.61
C PHE A 176 -9.84 3.99 0.76
N THR A 177 -10.18 5.00 1.53
CA THR A 177 -9.56 5.32 2.84
C THR A 177 -10.34 4.70 4.02
N PHE A 178 -9.78 4.79 5.22
CA PHE A 178 -10.47 4.39 6.45
C PHE A 178 -11.84 5.06 6.61
N ALA A 179 -12.04 6.28 6.09
CA ALA A 179 -13.32 6.95 6.17
C ALA A 179 -14.43 6.21 5.41
N HIS A 180 -14.11 5.45 4.35
CA HIS A 180 -15.09 4.60 3.65
C HIS A 180 -15.53 3.41 4.52
N PHE A 181 -14.58 2.82 5.28
CA PHE A 181 -14.93 1.82 6.28
C PHE A 181 -15.86 2.44 7.35
N ALA A 182 -15.47 3.57 7.91
CA ALA A 182 -16.25 4.27 8.93
C ALA A 182 -17.63 4.66 8.42
N ALA A 183 -17.77 5.10 7.16
CA ALA A 183 -19.05 5.46 6.57
C ALA A 183 -20.00 4.25 6.38
N SER A 184 -19.44 3.04 6.28
CA SER A 184 -20.19 1.78 6.15
C SER A 184 -20.49 1.10 7.50
N ASP A 185 -19.89 1.58 8.59
CA ASP A 185 -19.99 0.95 9.90
C ASP A 185 -20.89 1.75 10.85
N PRO A 186 -21.97 1.15 11.39
CA PRO A 186 -22.92 1.83 12.28
C PRO A 186 -22.29 2.50 13.51
N GLU A 187 -21.15 2.00 13.99
CA GLU A 187 -20.44 2.59 15.14
C GLU A 187 -19.97 4.03 14.87
N PHE A 188 -19.85 4.42 13.60
CA PHE A 188 -19.39 5.74 13.19
C PHE A 188 -20.50 6.61 12.61
N ALA A 189 -21.77 6.19 12.67
CA ALA A 189 -22.87 6.92 12.03
C ALA A 189 -22.93 8.41 12.43
N SER A 190 -22.64 8.73 13.70
CA SER A 190 -22.61 10.10 14.21
C SER A 190 -21.41 10.94 13.76
N GLU A 191 -20.44 10.34 13.11
CA GLU A 191 -19.22 11.01 12.64
C GLU A 191 -19.34 11.56 11.22
N PHE A 192 -20.51 11.41 10.60
CA PHE A 192 -20.78 11.86 9.25
C PHE A 192 -21.96 12.83 9.20
N SER A 193 -21.86 13.81 8.32
CA SER A 193 -22.92 14.76 8.05
C SER A 193 -23.12 14.96 6.55
N GLU A 194 -24.28 15.51 6.20
CA GLU A 194 -24.53 15.92 4.83
C GLU A 194 -23.63 17.11 4.43
N PRO A 195 -23.25 17.20 3.15
CA PRO A 195 -22.47 18.31 2.66
C PRO A 195 -23.28 19.63 2.75
N PRO A 196 -22.64 20.77 3.06
CA PRO A 196 -23.26 22.06 3.01
C PRO A 196 -23.67 22.43 1.58
N GLU A 197 -24.62 23.35 1.42
CA GLU A 197 -25.09 23.80 0.10
C GLU A 197 -23.98 24.39 -0.78
N SER A 198 -22.99 25.06 -0.19
CA SER A 198 -21.80 25.52 -0.91
C SER A 198 -20.72 24.44 -0.92
N ALA A 199 -20.41 23.93 -2.11
CA ALA A 199 -19.46 22.81 -2.30
C ALA A 199 -17.99 23.25 -2.42
N GLU A 200 -17.67 24.54 -2.33
CA GLU A 200 -16.34 25.09 -2.63
C GLU A 200 -15.22 24.64 -1.68
N ASP A 201 -15.59 24.30 -0.43
CA ASP A 201 -14.64 23.88 0.59
C ASP A 201 -14.54 22.38 0.79
N LEU A 202 -15.25 21.59 -0.02
CA LEU A 202 -15.22 20.13 0.05
C LEU A 202 -13.98 19.59 -0.65
N VAL A 203 -13.25 18.71 0.05
CA VAL A 203 -12.04 18.07 -0.47
C VAL A 203 -12.14 16.55 -0.24
N PRO A 204 -11.87 15.69 -1.23
CA PRO A 204 -11.82 14.25 -1.05
C PRO A 204 -10.88 13.86 0.09
N MET A 205 -11.25 12.85 0.90
CA MET A 205 -10.50 12.50 2.11
C MET A 205 -9.02 12.22 1.84
N ALA A 206 -8.71 11.50 0.76
CA ALA A 206 -7.32 11.18 0.41
C ALA A 206 -6.50 12.44 0.10
N GLU A 207 -7.06 13.39 -0.64
CA GLU A 207 -6.42 14.67 -0.96
C GLU A 207 -6.28 15.55 0.30
N TYR A 208 -7.31 15.57 1.16
CA TYR A 208 -7.26 16.28 2.43
C TYR A 208 -6.08 15.84 3.30
N LEU A 209 -5.73 14.54 3.27
CA LEU A 209 -4.59 14.01 4.01
C LEU A 209 -3.23 14.49 3.48
N GLU A 210 -3.15 14.89 2.21
CA GLU A 210 -1.93 15.45 1.60
C GLU A 210 -1.74 16.94 1.93
N LEU A 211 -2.81 17.65 2.32
CA LEU A 211 -2.75 19.06 2.64
C LEU A 211 -1.96 19.31 3.93
N SER A 212 -1.14 20.36 3.92
CA SER A 212 -0.51 20.88 5.14
C SER A 212 -1.58 21.42 6.12
N ARG A 213 -1.21 21.54 7.40
CA ARG A 213 -2.12 22.05 8.44
C ARG A 213 -2.76 23.40 8.07
N HIS A 214 -2.02 24.30 7.44
CA HIS A 214 -2.54 25.61 7.03
C HIS A 214 -3.53 25.51 5.88
N GLN A 215 -3.29 24.59 4.93
CA GLN A 215 -4.17 24.38 3.79
C GLN A 215 -5.48 23.67 4.16
N ARG A 216 -5.52 22.93 5.28
CA ARG A 216 -6.73 22.29 5.81
C ARG A 216 -7.69 23.28 6.46
N ALA A 217 -7.22 24.48 6.81
CA ALA A 217 -8.06 25.47 7.46
C ALA A 217 -9.23 25.88 6.55
N GLY A 218 -10.47 25.72 7.04
CA GLY A 218 -11.69 25.97 6.29
C GLY A 218 -12.10 24.88 5.29
N LYS A 219 -11.30 23.81 5.11
CA LYS A 219 -11.63 22.70 4.23
C LYS A 219 -12.38 21.60 4.98
N LEU A 220 -13.38 21.01 4.32
CA LEU A 220 -14.19 19.92 4.84
C LEU A 220 -13.87 18.63 4.07
N PRO A 221 -13.28 17.62 4.72
CA PRO A 221 -13.05 16.34 4.07
C PRO A 221 -14.35 15.59 3.84
N PHE A 222 -14.49 14.96 2.69
CA PHE A 222 -15.63 14.11 2.37
C PHE A 222 -15.21 12.78 1.75
N VAL A 223 -16.11 11.83 1.73
CA VAL A 223 -16.02 10.58 0.98
C VAL A 223 -17.29 10.35 0.17
N TRP A 224 -17.12 9.66 -0.96
CA TRP A 224 -18.25 9.15 -1.71
C TRP A 224 -18.70 7.81 -1.13
N CYS A 225 -19.99 7.65 -0.95
CA CYS A 225 -20.60 6.43 -0.44
C CYS A 225 -21.83 6.07 -1.26
N VAL A 226 -22.20 4.81 -1.22
CA VAL A 226 -23.51 4.37 -1.71
C VAL A 226 -24.46 4.42 -0.54
N SER A 227 -25.57 5.15 -0.70
CA SER A 227 -26.66 5.23 0.29
C SER A 227 -27.44 3.91 0.34
N ASP A 228 -28.27 3.73 1.35
CA ASP A 228 -29.16 2.56 1.48
C ASP A 228 -30.13 2.44 0.28
N GLU A 229 -30.41 3.56 -0.39
CA GLU A 229 -31.25 3.63 -1.60
C GLU A 229 -30.47 3.31 -2.89
N GLY A 230 -29.16 3.05 -2.78
CA GLY A 230 -28.29 2.75 -3.91
C GLY A 230 -27.74 3.97 -4.67
N SER A 231 -28.01 5.19 -4.19
CA SER A 231 -27.47 6.41 -4.79
C SER A 231 -26.07 6.73 -4.31
N VAL A 232 -25.24 7.26 -5.20
CA VAL A 232 -23.89 7.74 -4.87
C VAL A 232 -23.99 9.13 -4.26
N VAL A 233 -23.57 9.25 -3.01
CA VAL A 233 -23.70 10.48 -2.21
C VAL A 233 -22.37 10.86 -1.57
N ARG A 234 -22.19 12.15 -1.29
CA ARG A 234 -21.07 12.66 -0.51
C ARG A 234 -21.45 12.72 0.97
N LYS A 235 -20.57 12.25 1.84
CA LYS A 235 -20.70 12.42 3.29
C LYS A 235 -19.47 13.17 3.82
N VAL A 236 -19.71 14.25 4.54
CA VAL A 236 -18.65 15.03 5.20
C VAL A 236 -18.15 14.25 6.40
N VAL A 237 -16.83 14.16 6.53
CA VAL A 237 -16.13 13.36 7.52
C VAL A 237 -15.80 14.24 8.73
N SER A 238 -16.05 13.75 9.94
CA SER A 238 -15.67 14.44 11.17
C SER A 238 -14.12 14.53 11.33
N GLN A 239 -13.69 15.46 12.17
CA GLN A 239 -12.27 15.58 12.51
C GLN A 239 -11.74 14.30 13.19
N SER A 240 -12.55 13.62 13.99
CA SER A 240 -12.18 12.36 14.66
C SER A 240 -11.84 11.28 13.64
N VAL A 241 -12.70 11.05 12.64
CA VAL A 241 -12.45 10.08 11.58
C VAL A 241 -11.29 10.51 10.69
N ALA A 242 -11.14 11.81 10.40
CA ALA A 242 -10.02 12.32 9.62
C ALA A 242 -8.66 12.06 10.32
N LEU A 243 -8.59 12.20 11.63
CA LEU A 243 -7.41 11.83 12.42
C LEU A 243 -7.13 10.33 12.37
N GLN A 244 -8.18 9.49 12.47
CA GLN A 244 -8.05 8.04 12.32
C GLN A 244 -7.54 7.63 10.93
N CYS A 245 -8.01 8.31 9.87
CA CYS A 245 -7.47 8.11 8.52
C CYS A 245 -5.98 8.43 8.45
N ALA A 246 -5.55 9.54 9.05
CA ALA A 246 -4.14 9.93 9.08
C ALA A 246 -3.27 8.89 9.81
N GLU A 247 -3.74 8.36 10.96
CA GLU A 247 -3.05 7.33 11.72
C GLU A 247 -2.97 5.99 10.96
N ARG A 248 -4.06 5.56 10.31
CA ARG A 248 -4.05 4.33 9.49
C ARG A 248 -3.11 4.45 8.30
N ARG A 249 -3.10 5.62 7.65
CA ARG A 249 -2.13 5.92 6.59
C ARG A 249 -0.69 5.84 7.13
N HIS A 250 -0.42 6.48 8.25
CA HIS A 250 0.91 6.48 8.87
C HIS A 250 1.37 5.06 9.22
N LEU A 251 0.52 4.28 9.89
CA LEU A 251 0.80 2.88 10.20
C LEU A 251 1.10 2.06 8.93
N TRP A 252 0.27 2.22 7.90
CA TRP A 252 0.46 1.50 6.63
C TRP A 252 1.77 1.87 5.94
N CYS A 253 2.10 3.16 5.85
CA CYS A 253 3.39 3.61 5.32
C CYS A 253 4.56 3.03 6.11
N THR A 254 4.50 3.08 7.46
CA THR A 254 5.54 2.51 8.33
C THR A 254 5.71 1.00 8.12
N LEU A 255 4.61 0.24 8.02
CA LEU A 255 4.68 -1.19 7.74
C LEU A 255 5.32 -1.48 6.37
N ARG A 256 4.99 -0.69 5.34
CA ARG A 256 5.59 -0.81 4.00
C ARG A 256 7.09 -0.51 4.02
N GLU A 257 7.51 0.52 4.73
CA GLU A 257 8.94 0.87 4.90
C GLU A 257 9.69 -0.26 5.62
N ILE A 258 9.16 -0.76 6.74
CA ILE A 258 9.78 -1.84 7.51
C ILE A 258 9.84 -3.14 6.70
N ALA A 259 8.80 -3.43 5.93
CA ALA A 259 8.75 -4.61 5.05
C ALA A 259 9.53 -4.43 3.73
N GLY A 260 10.18 -3.28 3.53
CA GLY A 260 10.96 -3.00 2.31
C GLY A 260 10.14 -2.86 1.03
N VAL A 261 8.83 -2.72 1.15
CA VAL A 261 7.94 -2.47 0.00
C VAL A 261 8.15 -1.05 -0.51
N ASP A 262 8.33 -0.10 0.40
CA ASP A 262 8.59 1.30 0.11
C ASP A 262 9.81 1.75 0.93
N ASN A 263 10.95 1.90 0.25
CA ASN A 263 12.18 2.30 0.92
C ASN A 263 12.76 3.53 0.23
N PRO A 264 12.71 4.72 0.86
CA PRO A 264 13.19 5.97 0.27
C PRO A 264 14.65 5.90 -0.20
N HIS A 265 15.49 5.16 0.51
CA HIS A 265 16.90 4.99 0.13
C HIS A 265 17.05 4.13 -1.12
N VAL A 266 16.23 3.09 -1.27
CA VAL A 266 16.23 2.25 -2.48
C VAL A 266 15.69 3.04 -3.67
N GLU A 267 14.64 3.84 -3.49
CA GLU A 267 14.12 4.69 -4.55
C GLU A 267 15.11 5.78 -4.98
N ALA A 268 15.80 6.41 -4.02
CA ALA A 268 16.86 7.35 -4.34
C ALA A 268 18.02 6.68 -5.10
N ALA A 269 18.43 5.49 -4.69
CA ALA A 269 19.48 4.73 -5.38
C ALA A 269 19.04 4.31 -6.80
N ARG A 270 17.79 3.88 -6.96
CA ARG A 270 17.21 3.56 -8.28
C ARG A 270 17.13 4.78 -9.20
N ALA A 271 16.74 5.95 -8.66
CA ALA A 271 16.69 7.18 -9.43
C ALA A 271 18.09 7.60 -9.92
N GLU A 272 19.09 7.52 -9.05
CA GLU A 272 20.47 7.81 -9.41
C GLU A 272 21.02 6.82 -10.45
N LEU A 273 20.76 5.51 -10.28
CA LEU A 273 21.17 4.50 -11.25
C LEU A 273 20.52 4.70 -12.62
N ARG A 274 19.21 5.04 -12.66
CA ARG A 274 18.51 5.38 -13.91
C ARG A 274 19.16 6.56 -14.59
N LYS A 275 19.49 7.62 -13.85
CA LYS A 275 20.18 8.80 -14.38
C LYS A 275 21.54 8.46 -14.98
N GLN A 276 22.33 7.64 -14.31
CA GLN A 276 23.63 7.19 -14.81
C GLN A 276 23.47 6.32 -16.06
N LEU A 277 22.51 5.41 -16.09
CA LEU A 277 22.24 4.54 -17.24
C LEU A 277 21.79 5.35 -18.46
N THR A 278 20.90 6.34 -18.26
CA THR A 278 20.46 7.23 -19.33
C THR A 278 21.62 8.02 -19.91
N ALA A 279 22.47 8.59 -19.05
CA ALA A 279 23.66 9.32 -19.49
C ALA A 279 24.68 8.44 -20.23
N GLN A 280 24.85 7.18 -19.82
CA GLN A 280 25.69 6.22 -20.53
C GLN A 280 25.08 5.85 -21.90
N HIS A 281 23.78 5.65 -21.95
CA HIS A 281 23.07 5.32 -23.19
C HIS A 281 23.15 6.47 -24.21
N GLU A 282 22.96 7.71 -23.76
CA GLU A 282 23.12 8.91 -24.61
C GLU A 282 24.54 9.01 -25.18
N LYS A 283 25.58 8.83 -24.35
CA LYS A 283 26.97 8.81 -24.80
C LYS A 283 27.26 7.71 -25.81
N SER A 284 26.65 6.54 -25.63
CA SER A 284 26.81 5.42 -26.56
C SER A 284 26.13 5.69 -27.90
N LEU A 285 24.95 6.29 -27.87
CA LEU A 285 24.22 6.70 -29.08
C LEU A 285 25.01 7.77 -29.85
N GLU A 286 25.57 8.74 -29.15
CA GLU A 286 26.37 9.80 -29.79
C GLU A 286 27.64 9.25 -30.45
N LYS A 287 28.33 8.28 -29.81
CA LYS A 287 29.47 7.59 -30.42
C LYS A 287 29.05 6.81 -31.67
N LEU A 288 27.96 6.05 -31.59
CA LEU A 288 27.45 5.33 -32.77
C LEU A 288 27.07 6.25 -33.90
N ARG A 289 26.49 7.38 -33.58
CA ARG A 289 26.12 8.41 -34.56
C ARG A 289 27.36 8.99 -35.28
N THR A 290 28.38 9.36 -34.52
CA THR A 290 29.64 9.86 -35.06
C THR A 290 30.35 8.81 -35.90
N GLU A 291 30.39 7.55 -35.46
CA GLU A 291 30.95 6.45 -36.23
C GLU A 291 30.20 6.20 -37.56
N MET A 292 28.87 6.28 -37.54
CA MET A 292 28.05 6.15 -38.74
C MET A 292 28.26 7.31 -39.69
N GLU A 293 28.35 8.56 -39.22
CA GLU A 293 28.63 9.73 -40.01
C GLU A 293 30.01 9.63 -40.69
N GLU A 294 31.02 9.19 -39.95
CA GLU A 294 32.35 8.94 -40.51
C GLU A 294 32.36 7.83 -41.59
N GLN A 295 31.61 6.75 -41.34
CA GLN A 295 31.49 5.65 -42.31
C GLN A 295 30.77 6.13 -43.60
N LEU A 296 29.72 6.94 -43.48
CA LEU A 296 29.02 7.55 -44.59
C LEU A 296 29.98 8.45 -45.40
N ALA A 297 30.69 9.34 -44.74
CA ALA A 297 31.63 10.22 -45.36
C ALA A 297 32.76 9.46 -46.11
N ARG A 298 33.27 8.35 -45.55
CA ARG A 298 34.22 7.46 -46.18
C ARG A 298 33.66 6.78 -47.44
N ARG A 299 32.39 6.29 -47.36
CA ARG A 299 31.68 5.68 -48.50
C ARG A 299 31.43 6.70 -49.64
N GLU A 300 31.02 7.90 -49.30
CA GLU A 300 30.82 8.98 -50.29
C GLU A 300 32.12 9.35 -50.99
N LYS A 301 33.22 9.52 -50.23
CA LYS A 301 34.54 9.78 -50.84
C LYS A 301 35.00 8.64 -51.75
N ALA A 302 34.79 7.38 -51.34
CA ALA A 302 35.12 6.24 -52.16
C ALA A 302 34.26 6.18 -53.44
N ALA A 303 32.97 6.45 -53.36
CA ALA A 303 32.08 6.49 -54.47
C ALA A 303 32.43 7.62 -55.47
N VAL A 304 32.75 8.80 -54.95
CA VAL A 304 33.22 9.94 -55.78
C VAL A 304 34.54 9.60 -56.49
N THR A 305 35.46 9.03 -55.76
CA THR A 305 36.77 8.61 -56.31
C THR A 305 36.59 7.56 -57.41
N THR A 306 35.70 6.59 -57.20
CA THR A 306 35.37 5.56 -58.23
C THR A 306 34.69 6.16 -59.43
N ALA A 307 33.74 7.08 -59.24
CA ALA A 307 33.08 7.80 -60.32
C ALA A 307 34.07 8.62 -61.16
N ILE A 308 34.97 9.37 -60.50
CA ILE A 308 36.03 10.13 -61.19
C ILE A 308 36.91 9.17 -61.97
N ARG A 309 37.38 8.04 -61.39
CA ARG A 309 38.21 7.06 -62.08
C ARG A 309 37.51 6.49 -63.30
N ASN A 310 36.23 6.18 -63.24
CA ASN A 310 35.43 5.67 -64.35
C ASN A 310 35.26 6.73 -65.48
N VAL A 311 35.07 7.99 -65.11
CA VAL A 311 35.02 9.10 -66.09
C VAL A 311 36.38 9.29 -66.78
N VAL A 312 37.45 9.29 -66.04
CA VAL A 312 38.82 9.38 -66.56
C VAL A 312 39.14 8.21 -67.49
N ALA A 313 38.81 6.98 -67.14
CA ALA A 313 38.99 5.78 -67.94
C ALA A 313 38.21 5.89 -69.30
N ARG A 314 36.98 6.37 -69.26
CA ARG A 314 36.19 6.60 -70.45
C ARG A 314 36.77 7.70 -71.35
N LEU A 315 37.25 8.78 -70.75
CA LEU A 315 37.88 9.88 -71.52
C LEU A 315 39.26 9.47 -72.13
N ALA A 316 39.96 8.54 -71.41
CA ALA A 316 41.24 8.04 -71.91
C ALA A 316 41.13 6.88 -72.92
N GLY A 317 39.90 6.49 -73.32
CA GLY A 317 39.68 5.41 -74.29
C GLY A 317 40.03 4.02 -73.79
N ILE A 318 40.22 3.84 -72.53
CA ILE A 318 40.47 2.53 -71.87
C ILE A 318 39.10 1.88 -71.57
N GLU A 319 38.50 1.28 -72.68
CA GLU A 319 37.34 0.40 -72.45
C GLU A 319 37.79 -0.85 -71.69
N ASP A 320 37.22 -1.06 -70.46
CA ASP A 320 37.41 -2.27 -69.71
C ASP A 320 36.75 -3.45 -70.47
N ARG A 321 37.57 -4.27 -71.14
CA ARG A 321 37.12 -5.51 -71.78
C ARG A 321 37.00 -6.61 -70.74
N SER A 322 36.06 -6.47 -69.81
CA SER A 322 35.74 -7.56 -68.90
C SER A 322 34.22 -7.65 -68.60
N THR A 323 33.43 -7.87 -69.63
CA THR A 323 32.12 -8.49 -69.52
C THR A 323 31.84 -9.31 -70.75
N GLY A 324 32.33 -10.53 -70.76
CA GLY A 324 32.03 -11.57 -71.74
C GLY A 324 32.76 -12.87 -71.32
N ASP A 325 32.03 -13.67 -70.59
CA ASP A 325 31.92 -15.11 -70.70
C ASP A 325 31.68 -15.78 -69.34
N THR A 326 30.55 -16.32 -69.29
CA THR A 326 29.85 -17.51 -68.81
C THR A 326 28.95 -17.29 -67.62
#